data_61313d6910ba8e9a2834a3577ca89f5f
#
_entry.id   61313d6910ba8e9a2834a3577ca89f5f
#
_cell.length_a   1.000
_cell.length_b   1.000
_cell.length_c   1.000
_cell.angle_alpha   90.00
_cell.angle_beta   90.00
_cell.angle_gamma   90.00
#
_symmetry.space_group_name_H-M   'P 1'
#
loop_
_entity.id
_entity.type
_entity.pdbx_description
1 polymer ?
#
loop_
_entity_poly.entity_id
_entity_poly.type
_entity_poly.pdbx_seq_one_letter_code
_entity_poly.pdbx_strand_id
1 'polypeptide(L)'
;MYWKKYREEDGSYIRTNTPEITYSLNTDSGEEQIDYHGWSLMDDELFDIGFDGCYYLKTFLASPNEVYLKRKKRFENNQEIATLKSYLDSTDYVIAKLNELKLEDEVEFEKVKEEYNEVLAKRKEARERINKLGG
;
A
#
# COMPACT_ATOMS: atom_id res chain seq x y z
N MET A 1 -25.17 1.40 4.87
CA MET A 1 -24.78 2.70 5.44
C MET A 1 -23.48 2.51 6.22
N TYR A 2 -22.51 3.36 5.97
CA TYR A 2 -21.20 3.27 6.62
C TYR A 2 -21.02 4.41 7.62
N TRP A 3 -20.22 4.12 8.63
CA TRP A 3 -19.85 5.04 9.69
C TRP A 3 -18.34 5.21 9.69
N LYS A 4 -17.86 6.38 10.14
CA LYS A 4 -16.45 6.76 10.19
C LYS A 4 -16.07 7.17 11.62
N LYS A 5 -14.81 6.93 11.95
CA LYS A 5 -14.17 7.40 13.17
C LYS A 5 -12.82 8.00 12.84
N TYR A 6 -12.60 9.26 13.21
CA TYR A 6 -11.41 10.01 12.85
C TYR A 6 -10.24 9.80 13.80
N ARG A 7 -9.05 9.90 13.25
CA ARG A 7 -7.81 10.10 13.99
C ARG A 7 -7.38 11.54 13.79
N GLU A 8 -7.18 12.27 14.88
CA GLU A 8 -6.79 13.69 14.81
C GLU A 8 -5.35 13.88 14.30
N GLU A 9 -4.48 12.90 14.55
CA GLU A 9 -3.06 12.99 14.22
C GLU A 9 -2.79 13.19 12.73
N ASP A 10 -3.56 12.55 11.88
CA ASP A 10 -3.27 12.51 10.44
C ASP A 10 -4.49 12.71 9.53
N GLY A 11 -5.65 13.04 10.10
CA GLY A 11 -6.89 13.23 9.34
C GLY A 11 -7.47 11.93 8.75
N SER A 12 -6.89 10.78 9.08
CA SER A 12 -7.40 9.49 8.63
C SER A 12 -8.65 9.09 9.41
N TYR A 13 -9.43 8.20 8.83
CA TYR A 13 -10.60 7.63 9.48
C TYR A 13 -10.70 6.14 9.23
N ILE A 14 -11.40 5.46 10.13
CA ILE A 14 -11.75 4.05 9.98
C ILE A 14 -13.20 3.99 9.51
N ARG A 15 -13.54 3.07 8.64
CA ARG A 15 -14.90 2.85 8.13
C ARG A 15 -15.45 1.52 8.60
N THR A 16 -16.72 1.54 9.05
CA THR A 16 -17.42 0.30 9.42
C THR A 16 -18.92 0.44 9.09
N ASN A 17 -19.57 -0.67 8.83
CA ASN A 17 -21.03 -0.76 8.77
C ASN A 17 -21.66 -1.25 10.07
N THR A 18 -20.83 -1.57 11.08
CA THR A 18 -21.25 -2.08 12.40
C THR A 18 -20.62 -1.25 13.51
N PRO A 19 -20.98 0.06 13.63
CA PRO A 19 -20.37 0.93 14.64
C PRO A 19 -20.79 0.52 16.04
N GLU A 20 -19.88 0.69 17.00
CA GLU A 20 -20.19 0.53 18.42
C GLU A 20 -20.92 1.77 18.91
N ILE A 21 -22.25 1.70 19.03
CA ILE A 21 -23.09 2.80 19.51
C ILE A 21 -23.85 2.31 20.74
N THR A 22 -23.73 3.03 21.85
CA THR A 22 -24.39 2.70 23.09
C THR A 22 -25.61 3.58 23.31
N TYR A 23 -26.75 2.96 23.54
CA TYR A 23 -28.00 3.62 23.85
C TYR A 23 -28.30 3.47 25.35
N SER A 24 -28.67 4.55 25.99
CA SER A 24 -29.13 4.51 27.39
C SER A 24 -30.36 5.39 27.59
N LEU A 25 -31.29 4.94 28.44
CA LEU A 25 -32.50 5.64 28.77
C LEU A 25 -32.48 5.94 30.26
N ASN A 26 -32.65 7.23 30.63
CA ASN A 26 -32.88 7.61 31.99
C ASN A 26 -34.35 7.45 32.33
N THR A 27 -34.70 6.45 33.13
CA THR A 27 -36.09 6.11 33.46
C THR A 27 -36.78 7.16 34.37
N ASP A 28 -36.00 7.98 35.06
CA ASP A 28 -36.57 9.01 35.95
C ASP A 28 -36.97 10.27 35.19
N SER A 29 -36.15 10.70 34.21
CA SER A 29 -36.38 11.89 33.39
C SER A 29 -36.99 11.62 32.03
N GLY A 30 -36.94 10.36 31.57
CA GLY A 30 -37.32 9.96 30.20
C GLY A 30 -36.32 10.40 29.13
N GLU A 31 -35.16 10.92 29.54
CA GLU A 31 -34.14 11.33 28.57
C GLU A 31 -33.40 10.15 27.97
N GLU A 32 -33.23 10.21 26.66
CA GLU A 32 -32.44 9.26 25.90
C GLU A 32 -31.03 9.80 25.70
N GLN A 33 -30.03 8.97 25.90
CA GLN A 33 -28.64 9.29 25.61
C GLN A 33 -28.06 8.27 24.65
N ILE A 34 -27.43 8.77 23.60
CA ILE A 34 -26.74 7.95 22.61
C ILE A 34 -25.27 8.30 22.64
N ASP A 35 -24.43 7.31 22.94
CA ASP A 35 -22.97 7.46 22.86
C ASP A 35 -22.49 6.86 21.55
N TYR A 36 -22.06 7.71 20.64
CA TYR A 36 -21.56 7.31 19.33
C TYR A 36 -20.09 6.86 19.36
N HIS A 37 -19.41 6.95 20.50
CA HIS A 37 -17.99 6.54 20.65
C HIS A 37 -17.07 7.11 19.57
N GLY A 38 -17.35 8.32 19.09
CA GLY A 38 -16.59 8.97 18.04
C GLY A 38 -17.02 8.60 16.60
N TRP A 39 -17.99 7.71 16.46
CA TRP A 39 -18.52 7.34 15.15
C TRP A 39 -19.51 8.38 14.63
N SER A 40 -19.45 8.68 13.35
CA SER A 40 -20.38 9.55 12.65
C SER A 40 -20.70 8.97 11.28
N LEU A 41 -21.86 9.35 10.72
CA LEU A 41 -22.24 8.90 9.38
C LEU A 41 -21.28 9.45 8.32
N MET A 42 -20.97 8.63 7.33
CA MET A 42 -20.17 9.05 6.20
C MET A 42 -20.95 9.99 5.29
N ASP A 43 -20.26 10.97 4.73
CA ASP A 43 -20.76 11.93 3.77
C ASP A 43 -19.92 11.93 2.47
N ASP A 44 -20.33 12.73 1.49
CA ASP A 44 -19.69 12.79 0.17
C ASP A 44 -18.33 13.53 0.18
N GLU A 45 -17.93 14.15 1.31
CA GLU A 45 -16.64 14.83 1.43
C GLU A 45 -15.49 13.84 1.65
N LEU A 46 -15.79 12.59 1.96
CA LEU A 46 -14.80 11.58 2.26
C LEU A 46 -14.18 11.01 0.99
N PHE A 47 -12.88 10.81 1.05
CA PHE A 47 -12.10 10.28 -0.05
C PHE A 47 -11.37 9.01 0.38
N ASP A 48 -11.58 7.92 -0.38
CA ASP A 48 -10.93 6.63 -0.14
C ASP A 48 -9.71 6.49 -1.06
N ILE A 49 -8.52 6.50 -0.49
CA ILE A 49 -7.28 6.27 -1.22
C ILE A 49 -6.71 4.85 -0.99
N GLY A 50 -7.34 4.08 -0.10
CA GLY A 50 -7.11 2.64 0.06
C GLY A 50 -5.75 2.21 0.62
N PHE A 51 -4.87 3.10 1.05
CA PHE A 51 -3.62 2.67 1.63
C PHE A 51 -3.70 2.50 3.16
N ASP A 52 -3.03 1.46 3.65
CA ASP A 52 -3.02 1.06 5.07
C ASP A 52 -4.43 0.78 5.65
N GLY A 53 -5.44 0.54 4.78
CA GLY A 53 -6.82 0.38 5.23
C GLY A 53 -7.42 1.63 5.86
N CYS A 54 -6.75 2.77 5.74
CA CYS A 54 -7.21 4.06 6.21
C CYS A 54 -7.79 4.91 5.09
N TYR A 55 -8.64 5.86 5.47
CA TYR A 55 -9.32 6.77 4.55
C TYR A 55 -9.07 8.19 5.00
N TYR A 56 -9.03 9.14 4.07
CA TYR A 56 -8.71 10.53 4.39
C TYR A 56 -9.76 11.48 3.86
N LEU A 57 -9.98 12.56 4.58
CA LEU A 57 -10.82 13.65 4.09
C LEU A 57 -10.18 14.29 2.87
N LYS A 58 -10.99 14.63 1.89
CA LYS A 58 -10.55 15.31 0.67
C LYS A 58 -9.85 16.65 0.99
N THR A 59 -10.37 17.39 1.96
CA THR A 59 -9.78 18.65 2.41
C THR A 59 -8.43 18.45 3.10
N PHE A 60 -8.26 17.32 3.80
CA PHE A 60 -6.98 16.97 4.43
C PHE A 60 -5.92 16.67 3.37
N LEU A 61 -6.29 16.00 2.27
CA LEU A 61 -5.37 15.69 1.18
C LEU A 61 -4.86 16.96 0.46
N ALA A 62 -5.61 18.06 0.49
CA ALA A 62 -5.18 19.33 -0.09
C ALA A 62 -4.07 20.00 0.72
N SER A 63 -4.02 19.77 2.05
CA SER A 63 -2.99 20.30 2.96
C SER A 63 -2.61 19.24 3.98
N PRO A 64 -1.95 18.14 3.54
CA PRO A 64 -1.66 17.00 4.40
C PRO A 64 -0.60 17.31 5.44
N ASN A 65 -0.72 16.68 6.61
CA ASN A 65 0.31 16.77 7.64
C ASN A 65 1.46 15.78 7.37
N GLU A 66 2.50 15.85 8.21
CA GLU A 66 3.71 15.05 8.07
C GLU A 66 3.45 13.54 8.19
N VAL A 67 2.54 13.13 9.07
CA VAL A 67 2.20 11.72 9.27
C VAL A 67 1.58 11.13 8.01
N TYR A 68 0.65 11.86 7.40
CA TYR A 68 0.03 11.46 6.13
C TYR A 68 1.08 11.30 5.04
N LEU A 69 1.98 12.27 4.90
CA LEU A 69 3.03 12.25 3.87
C LEU A 69 3.96 11.05 4.04
N LYS A 70 4.34 10.70 5.26
CA LYS A 70 5.14 9.51 5.54
C LYS A 70 4.42 8.21 5.17
N ARG A 71 3.14 8.09 5.50
CA ARG A 71 2.32 6.92 5.15
C ARG A 71 2.18 6.77 3.64
N LYS A 72 1.90 7.86 2.96
CA LYS A 72 1.78 7.89 1.50
C LYS A 72 3.07 7.44 0.82
N LYS A 73 4.21 7.96 1.26
CA LYS A 73 5.52 7.60 0.73
C LYS A 73 5.83 6.12 0.95
N ARG A 74 5.54 5.60 2.13
CA ARG A 74 5.72 4.18 2.43
C ARG A 74 4.86 3.29 1.54
N PHE A 75 3.61 3.67 1.33
CA PHE A 75 2.71 2.95 0.42
C PHE A 75 3.25 2.93 -1.01
N GLU A 76 3.67 4.08 -1.54
CA GLU A 76 4.25 4.20 -2.89
C GLU A 76 5.52 3.36 -3.04
N ASN A 77 6.41 3.40 -2.03
CA ASN A 77 7.63 2.59 -2.02
C ASN A 77 7.32 1.10 -2.03
N ASN A 78 6.36 0.65 -1.23
CA ASN A 78 5.97 -0.75 -1.17
C ASN A 78 5.37 -1.23 -2.50
N GLN A 79 4.61 -0.38 -3.19
CA GLN A 79 4.08 -0.69 -4.52
C GLN A 79 5.20 -0.81 -5.56
N GLU A 80 6.17 0.09 -5.54
CA GLU A 80 7.33 0.03 -6.43
C GLU A 80 8.15 -1.23 -6.18
N ILE A 81 8.41 -1.57 -4.92
CA ILE A 81 9.11 -2.81 -4.54
C ILE A 81 8.37 -4.04 -5.09
N ALA A 82 7.06 -4.11 -4.91
CA ALA A 82 6.26 -5.22 -5.41
C ALA A 82 6.34 -5.36 -6.94
N THR A 83 6.30 -4.26 -7.67
CA THR A 83 6.45 -4.23 -9.12
C THR A 83 7.84 -4.73 -9.56
N LEU A 84 8.89 -4.27 -8.87
CA LEU A 84 10.26 -4.69 -9.17
C LEU A 84 10.50 -6.17 -8.86
N LYS A 85 9.95 -6.67 -7.75
CA LYS A 85 10.01 -8.10 -7.40
C LYS A 85 9.28 -8.96 -8.43
N SER A 86 8.12 -8.51 -8.92
CA SER A 86 7.40 -9.20 -10.00
C SER A 86 8.23 -9.28 -11.27
N TYR A 87 8.94 -8.22 -11.63
CA TYR A 87 9.84 -8.21 -12.77
C TYR A 87 10.98 -9.23 -12.60
N LEU A 88 11.61 -9.29 -11.42
CA LEU A 88 12.65 -10.27 -11.12
C LEU A 88 12.11 -11.70 -11.24
N ASP A 89 10.94 -11.97 -10.65
CA ASP A 89 10.31 -13.29 -10.72
C ASP A 89 9.99 -13.69 -12.17
N SER A 90 9.45 -12.76 -12.96
CA SER A 90 9.09 -13.02 -14.35
C SER A 90 10.27 -13.27 -15.26
N THR A 91 11.47 -12.82 -14.87
CA THR A 91 12.71 -12.96 -15.66
C THR A 91 13.70 -13.96 -15.07
N ASP A 92 13.36 -14.68 -13.98
CA ASP A 92 14.23 -15.69 -13.38
C ASP A 92 14.59 -16.83 -14.34
N TYR A 93 13.70 -17.15 -15.30
CA TYR A 93 13.99 -18.16 -16.32
C TYR A 93 15.25 -17.84 -17.14
N VAL A 94 15.56 -16.56 -17.33
CA VAL A 94 16.76 -16.12 -18.06
C VAL A 94 18.02 -16.57 -17.33
N ILE A 95 18.03 -16.41 -16.01
CA ILE A 95 19.18 -16.83 -15.17
C ILE A 95 19.34 -18.35 -15.17
N ALA A 96 18.25 -19.09 -15.05
CA ALA A 96 18.25 -20.55 -15.11
C ALA A 96 18.79 -21.05 -16.45
N LYS A 97 18.34 -20.47 -17.55
CA LYS A 97 18.80 -20.80 -18.90
C LYS A 97 20.30 -20.54 -19.09
N LEU A 98 20.76 -19.37 -18.65
CA LEU A 98 22.18 -19.01 -18.74
C LEU A 98 23.07 -19.92 -17.89
N ASN A 99 22.65 -20.27 -16.68
CA ASN A 99 23.39 -21.18 -15.83
C ASN A 99 23.52 -22.58 -16.44
N GLU A 100 22.45 -23.08 -17.04
CA GLU A 100 22.45 -24.37 -17.74
C GLU A 100 23.41 -24.36 -18.90
N LEU A 101 23.34 -23.34 -19.76
CA LEU A 101 24.22 -23.21 -20.94
C LEU A 101 25.68 -23.05 -20.56
N LYS A 102 25.97 -22.34 -19.47
CA LYS A 102 27.33 -22.18 -18.98
C LYS A 102 27.99 -23.51 -18.63
N LEU A 103 27.22 -24.47 -18.15
CA LEU A 103 27.69 -25.81 -17.80
C LEU A 103 27.80 -26.74 -19.00
N GLU A 104 26.97 -26.57 -20.03
CA GLU A 104 26.83 -27.50 -21.15
C GLU A 104 27.47 -27.01 -22.43
N ASP A 105 27.38 -25.73 -22.76
CA ASP A 105 27.85 -25.17 -24.05
C ASP A 105 28.28 -23.70 -23.87
N GLU A 106 29.58 -23.49 -23.71
CA GLU A 106 30.17 -22.18 -23.48
C GLU A 106 29.97 -21.22 -24.68
N VAL A 107 29.98 -21.71 -25.90
CA VAL A 107 29.79 -20.88 -27.11
C VAL A 107 28.35 -20.37 -27.18
N GLU A 108 27.39 -21.24 -26.96
CA GLU A 108 25.97 -20.87 -26.91
C GLU A 108 25.67 -19.97 -25.73
N PHE A 109 26.30 -20.18 -24.58
CA PHE A 109 26.19 -19.33 -23.41
C PHE A 109 26.53 -17.87 -23.73
N GLU A 110 27.67 -17.61 -24.38
CA GLU A 110 28.08 -16.25 -24.71
C GLU A 110 27.11 -15.57 -25.67
N LYS A 111 26.58 -16.31 -26.64
CA LYS A 111 25.61 -15.82 -27.61
C LYS A 111 24.29 -15.46 -26.96
N VAL A 112 23.74 -16.32 -26.12
CA VAL A 112 22.47 -16.10 -25.41
C VAL A 112 22.61 -15.00 -24.34
N LYS A 113 23.74 -14.94 -23.67
CA LYS A 113 24.04 -13.88 -22.72
C LYS A 113 23.98 -12.50 -23.38
N GLU A 114 24.50 -12.37 -24.60
CA GLU A 114 24.43 -11.11 -25.35
C GLU A 114 22.98 -10.76 -25.71
N GLU A 115 22.17 -11.74 -26.10
CA GLU A 115 20.74 -11.54 -26.39
C GLU A 115 19.95 -11.00 -25.17
N TYR A 116 20.30 -11.46 -23.97
CA TYR A 116 19.65 -11.05 -22.73
C TYR A 116 20.35 -9.93 -21.96
N ASN A 117 21.31 -9.26 -22.59
CA ASN A 117 22.11 -8.23 -21.93
C ASN A 117 21.26 -7.11 -21.30
N GLU A 118 20.21 -6.65 -22.00
CA GLU A 118 19.28 -5.62 -21.46
C GLU A 118 18.50 -6.13 -20.25
N VAL A 119 18.04 -7.38 -20.30
CA VAL A 119 17.31 -8.00 -19.19
C VAL A 119 18.21 -8.11 -17.97
N LEU A 120 19.45 -8.52 -18.13
CA LEU A 120 20.42 -8.62 -17.03
C LEU A 120 20.71 -7.27 -16.41
N ALA A 121 20.86 -6.21 -17.22
CA ALA A 121 21.06 -4.85 -16.74
C ALA A 121 19.84 -4.34 -15.94
N LYS A 122 18.63 -4.56 -16.45
CA LYS A 122 17.39 -4.18 -15.77
C LYS A 122 17.19 -4.94 -14.45
N ARG A 123 17.56 -6.22 -14.41
CA ARG A 123 17.51 -7.02 -13.19
C ARG A 123 18.43 -6.46 -12.11
N LYS A 124 19.63 -6.06 -12.49
CA LYS A 124 20.59 -5.43 -11.57
C LYS A 124 20.05 -4.12 -11.03
N GLU A 125 19.52 -3.26 -11.89
CA GLU A 125 18.90 -2.00 -11.48
C GLU A 125 17.72 -2.22 -10.55
N ALA A 126 16.88 -3.22 -10.83
CA ALA A 126 15.74 -3.57 -9.99
C ALA A 126 16.17 -3.98 -8.58
N ARG A 127 17.20 -4.82 -8.44
CA ARG A 127 17.73 -5.23 -7.14
C ARG A 127 18.30 -4.04 -6.37
N GLU A 128 19.05 -3.17 -7.03
CA GLU A 128 19.62 -1.97 -6.41
C GLU A 128 18.53 -1.02 -5.94
N ARG A 129 17.49 -0.84 -6.74
CA ARG A 129 16.35 0.01 -6.38
C ARG A 129 15.56 -0.53 -5.20
N ILE A 130 15.30 -1.85 -5.16
CA ILE A 130 14.63 -2.50 -4.04
C ILE A 130 15.42 -2.25 -2.74
N ASN A 131 16.73 -2.44 -2.77
CA ASN A 131 17.57 -2.20 -1.60
C ASN A 131 17.53 -0.74 -1.15
N LYS A 132 17.53 0.20 -2.08
CA LYS A 132 17.43 1.64 -1.78
C LYS A 132 16.09 2.00 -1.16
N LEU A 133 15.01 1.33 -1.55
CA LEU A 133 13.67 1.55 -1.00
C LEU A 133 13.44 0.81 0.34
N GLY A 134 14.39 0.01 0.79
CA GLY A 134 14.30 -0.71 2.06
C GLY A 134 13.62 -2.06 1.99
N GLY A 135 13.53 -2.62 0.80
CA GLY A 135 12.89 -3.91 0.56
C GLY A 135 13.81 -5.11 0.67
#